data_fc42122f9ef98d3321fecf3f93f9a715
#
_entry.id   fc42122f9ef98d3321fecf3f93f9a715
#
_cell.length_a   1.000
_cell.length_b   1.000
_cell.length_c   1.000
_cell.angle_alpha   90.00
_cell.angle_beta   90.00
_cell.angle_gamma   90.00
#
_symmetry.space_group_name_H-M   'P 1'
#
loop_
_entity.id
_entity.type
_entity.pdbx_description
1 polymer ?
#
loop_
_entity_poly.entity_id
_entity_poly.type
_entity_poly.pdbx_seq_one_letter_code
_entity_poly.pdbx_strand_id
1 'polypeptide(L)'
;MLERDQVAPELAVLYDALLKQRGVVPNMFKTVANTPNLALSFAALLKALLSDGALPGWYKELIATRMSVLLGSAYAVAAHSLSAKQKGASDQQIAATKVDFERGPFTEAEKMGLRCADRLHRSAGDVDDDFYGKLKNVYNDQQIIELIATAAAFEFFPRFVDALRISLTPLPEKISAGQV
;
A
#
# COMPACT_ATOMS: atom_id res chain seq x y z
N MET A 1 14.06 9.37 13.62
CA MET A 1 13.85 9.63 12.18
C MET A 1 15.03 10.47 11.71
N LEU A 2 15.64 10.11 10.58
CA LEU A 2 16.75 10.87 10.01
C LEU A 2 16.22 11.81 8.91
N GLU A 3 16.70 13.04 8.88
CA GLU A 3 16.41 13.99 7.82
C GLU A 3 17.43 13.85 6.67
N ARG A 4 17.17 14.54 5.55
CA ARG A 4 17.94 14.38 4.31
C ARG A 4 19.45 14.64 4.46
N ASP A 5 19.82 15.59 5.28
CA ASP A 5 21.22 15.98 5.57
C ASP A 5 21.94 15.02 6.53
N GLN A 6 21.20 14.10 7.14
CA GLN A 6 21.70 13.13 8.11
C GLN A 6 21.88 11.72 7.53
N VAL A 7 21.49 11.51 6.27
CA VAL A 7 21.53 10.19 5.63
C VAL A 7 22.69 10.03 4.67
N ALA A 8 23.07 8.78 4.39
CA ALA A 8 24.07 8.45 3.37
C ALA A 8 23.64 8.94 1.98
N PRO A 9 24.59 9.23 1.06
CA PRO A 9 24.29 9.81 -0.26
C PRO A 9 23.25 9.02 -1.05
N GLU A 10 23.29 7.69 -1.00
CA GLU A 10 22.32 6.82 -1.70
C GLU A 10 20.88 7.00 -1.17
N LEU A 11 20.73 7.21 0.13
CA LEU A 11 19.43 7.49 0.74
C LEU A 11 18.98 8.92 0.48
N ALA A 12 19.88 9.88 0.35
CA ALA A 12 19.54 11.23 -0.05
C ALA A 12 18.88 11.24 -1.45
N VAL A 13 19.38 10.42 -2.40
CA VAL A 13 18.75 10.23 -3.71
C VAL A 13 17.35 9.63 -3.59
N LEU A 14 17.16 8.64 -2.73
CA LEU A 14 15.85 8.08 -2.44
C LEU A 14 14.90 9.13 -1.86
N TYR A 15 15.36 9.94 -0.92
CA TYR A 15 14.55 11.01 -0.31
C TYR A 15 14.11 12.05 -1.35
N ASP A 16 15.00 12.47 -2.24
CA ASP A 16 14.69 13.40 -3.32
C ASP A 16 13.64 12.82 -4.27
N ALA A 17 13.74 11.53 -4.59
CA ALA A 17 12.76 10.83 -5.42
C ALA A 17 11.39 10.74 -4.73
N LEU A 18 11.35 10.41 -3.45
CA LEU A 18 10.11 10.35 -2.65
C LEU A 18 9.46 11.72 -2.51
N LEU A 19 10.26 12.76 -2.23
CA LEU A 19 9.77 14.12 -2.15
C LEU A 19 9.17 14.59 -3.48
N LYS A 20 9.84 14.31 -4.59
CA LYS A 20 9.33 14.63 -5.93
C LYS A 20 8.04 13.92 -6.26
N GLN A 21 7.93 12.63 -5.91
CA GLN A 21 6.78 11.79 -6.25
C GLN A 21 5.58 12.02 -5.34
N ARG A 22 5.82 12.19 -4.03
CA ARG A 22 4.77 12.20 -2.99
C ARG A 22 4.57 13.55 -2.32
N GLY A 23 5.45 14.51 -2.57
CA GLY A 23 5.46 15.81 -1.88
C GLY A 23 5.99 15.77 -0.44
N VAL A 24 6.37 14.59 0.04
CA VAL A 24 6.89 14.35 1.39
C VAL A 24 7.74 13.09 1.43
N VAL A 25 8.75 13.04 2.29
CA VAL A 25 9.44 11.80 2.63
C VAL A 25 8.66 11.11 3.75
N PRO A 26 8.09 9.91 3.52
CA PRO A 26 7.32 9.22 4.55
C PRO A 26 8.15 8.92 5.80
N ASN A 27 7.55 9.09 6.98
CA ASN A 27 8.21 8.86 8.27
C ASN A 27 8.76 7.44 8.41
N MET A 28 8.14 6.45 7.77
CA MET A 28 8.68 5.09 7.68
C MET A 28 10.10 5.11 7.09
N PHE A 29 10.32 5.79 5.95
CA PHE A 29 11.66 5.86 5.35
C PHE A 29 12.65 6.64 6.21
N LYS A 30 12.22 7.73 6.87
CA LYS A 30 13.05 8.47 7.83
C LYS A 30 13.49 7.61 9.03
N THR A 31 12.66 6.65 9.42
CA THR A 31 12.96 5.71 10.51
C THR A 31 13.88 4.60 10.03
N VAL A 32 13.57 3.96 8.90
CA VAL A 32 14.34 2.83 8.36
C VAL A 32 15.71 3.29 7.82
N ALA A 33 15.89 4.57 7.57
CA ALA A 33 17.16 5.17 7.14
C ALA A 33 18.32 4.91 8.13
N ASN A 34 18.02 4.58 9.40
CA ASN A 34 19.02 4.09 10.35
C ASN A 34 19.66 2.75 9.91
N THR A 35 19.06 2.05 8.96
CA THR A 35 19.57 0.81 8.34
C THR A 35 19.51 0.99 6.81
N PRO A 36 20.53 1.62 6.19
CA PRO A 36 20.50 2.06 4.80
C PRO A 36 20.11 0.97 3.80
N ASN A 37 20.74 -0.21 3.89
CA ASN A 37 20.44 -1.33 2.99
C ASN A 37 18.99 -1.79 3.09
N LEU A 38 18.41 -1.80 4.28
CA LEU A 38 17.01 -2.17 4.48
C LEU A 38 16.07 -1.11 3.89
N ALA A 39 16.38 0.18 4.05
CA ALA A 39 15.61 1.28 3.49
C ALA A 39 15.57 1.21 1.95
N LEU A 40 16.72 0.95 1.31
CA LEU A 40 16.80 0.78 -0.15
C LEU A 40 16.03 -0.46 -0.62
N SER A 41 16.16 -1.58 0.09
CA SER A 41 15.43 -2.82 -0.24
C SER A 41 13.91 -2.65 -0.09
N PHE A 42 13.45 -1.97 0.94
CA PHE A 42 12.03 -1.65 1.12
C PHE A 42 11.52 -0.72 0.02
N ALA A 43 12.30 0.29 -0.36
CA ALA A 43 11.94 1.17 -1.45
C ALA A 43 11.80 0.42 -2.79
N ALA A 44 12.74 -0.47 -3.08
CA ALA A 44 12.70 -1.30 -4.28
C ALA A 44 11.50 -2.25 -4.28
N LEU A 45 11.24 -2.94 -3.17
CA LEU A 45 10.10 -3.85 -3.02
C LEU A 45 8.77 -3.10 -3.15
N LEU A 46 8.58 -2.01 -2.41
CA LEU A 46 7.35 -1.22 -2.48
C LEU A 46 7.11 -0.63 -3.86
N LYS A 47 8.18 -0.20 -4.55
CA LYS A 47 8.07 0.25 -5.94
C LYS A 47 7.60 -0.89 -6.85
N ALA A 48 8.18 -2.09 -6.74
CA ALA A 48 7.79 -3.25 -7.54
C ALA A 48 6.32 -3.65 -7.29
N LEU A 49 5.89 -3.67 -6.02
CA LEU A 49 4.54 -4.07 -5.63
C LEU A 49 3.46 -3.05 -6.02
N LEU A 50 3.75 -1.75 -5.92
CA LEU A 50 2.71 -0.71 -5.97
C LEU A 50 2.71 0.11 -7.28
N SER A 51 3.70 -0.06 -8.17
CA SER A 51 3.67 0.56 -9.50
C SER A 51 2.67 -0.13 -10.41
N ASP A 52 2.27 0.53 -11.51
CA ASP A 52 1.49 -0.11 -12.56
C ASP A 52 2.22 -1.34 -13.10
N GLY A 53 1.46 -2.40 -13.34
CA GLY A 53 1.92 -3.68 -13.83
C GLY A 53 0.77 -4.43 -14.50
N ALA A 54 0.63 -5.72 -14.24
CA ALA A 54 -0.53 -6.50 -14.69
C ALA A 54 -1.83 -6.04 -14.00
N LEU A 55 -1.71 -5.49 -12.77
CA LEU A 55 -2.76 -4.76 -12.08
C LEU A 55 -2.42 -3.27 -12.01
N PRO A 56 -3.42 -2.37 -12.07
CA PRO A 56 -3.19 -0.94 -11.92
C PRO A 56 -2.66 -0.59 -10.53
N GLY A 57 -1.74 0.36 -10.45
CA GLY A 57 -1.15 0.80 -9.19
C GLY A 57 -2.17 1.35 -8.19
N TRP A 58 -3.19 2.08 -8.64
CA TRP A 58 -4.26 2.57 -7.76
C TRP A 58 -5.01 1.43 -7.07
N TYR A 59 -5.23 0.32 -7.78
CA TYR A 59 -5.93 -0.83 -7.23
C TYR A 59 -5.06 -1.60 -6.22
N LYS A 60 -3.77 -1.74 -6.50
CA LYS A 60 -2.80 -2.31 -5.55
C LYS A 60 -2.69 -1.48 -4.26
N GLU A 61 -2.80 -0.16 -4.36
CA GLU A 61 -2.89 0.72 -3.18
C GLU A 61 -4.20 0.51 -2.39
N LEU A 62 -5.32 0.19 -3.05
CA LEU A 62 -6.56 -0.16 -2.35
C LEU A 62 -6.46 -1.50 -1.64
N ILE A 63 -5.80 -2.50 -2.23
CA ILE A 63 -5.48 -3.76 -1.56
C ILE A 63 -4.62 -3.51 -0.32
N ALA A 64 -3.56 -2.70 -0.46
CA ALA A 64 -2.72 -2.27 0.66
C ALA A 64 -3.53 -1.53 1.75
N THR A 65 -4.47 -0.65 1.35
CA THR A 65 -5.40 0.03 2.26
C THR A 65 -6.29 -0.97 2.98
N ARG A 66 -6.86 -1.96 2.28
CA ARG A 66 -7.70 -3.00 2.89
C ARG A 66 -6.95 -3.79 3.94
N MET A 67 -5.75 -4.29 3.61
CA MET A 67 -4.89 -4.99 4.55
C MET A 67 -4.56 -4.14 5.78
N SER A 68 -4.29 -2.85 5.57
CA SER A 68 -4.00 -1.90 6.64
C SER A 68 -5.19 -1.68 7.58
N VAL A 69 -6.42 -1.66 7.03
CA VAL A 69 -7.67 -1.60 7.81
C VAL A 69 -7.85 -2.85 8.65
N LEU A 70 -7.67 -4.04 8.07
CA LEU A 70 -7.80 -5.32 8.75
C LEU A 70 -6.81 -5.45 9.93
N LEU A 71 -5.61 -4.87 9.77
CA LEU A 71 -4.56 -4.83 10.81
C LEU A 71 -4.71 -3.68 11.80
N GLY A 72 -5.64 -2.73 11.59
CA GLY A 72 -5.86 -1.58 12.45
C GLY A 72 -4.75 -0.52 12.41
N SER A 73 -3.92 -0.50 11.37
CA SER A 73 -2.79 0.42 11.24
C SER A 73 -3.22 1.78 10.70
N ALA A 74 -3.40 2.76 11.58
CA ALA A 74 -3.76 4.12 11.18
C ALA A 74 -2.72 4.76 10.24
N TYR A 75 -1.44 4.51 10.49
CA TYR A 75 -0.33 4.97 9.64
C TYR A 75 -0.48 4.48 8.20
N ALA A 76 -0.63 3.17 8.04
CA ALA A 76 -0.67 2.54 6.72
C ALA A 76 -1.98 2.88 5.98
N VAL A 77 -3.12 2.94 6.68
CA VAL A 77 -4.41 3.39 6.11
C VAL A 77 -4.28 4.80 5.55
N ALA A 78 -3.72 5.75 6.30
CA ALA A 78 -3.53 7.13 5.83
C ALA A 78 -2.61 7.20 4.60
N ALA A 79 -1.45 6.53 4.67
CA ALA A 79 -0.45 6.55 3.60
C ALA A 79 -0.98 5.96 2.28
N HIS A 80 -1.64 4.79 2.34
CA HIS A 80 -2.09 4.08 1.14
C HIS A 80 -3.40 4.64 0.59
N SER A 81 -4.30 5.18 1.42
CA SER A 81 -5.46 5.93 0.94
C SER A 81 -5.05 7.18 0.14
N LEU A 82 -4.06 7.93 0.62
CA LEU A 82 -3.51 9.08 -0.10
C LEU A 82 -2.87 8.65 -1.43
N SER A 83 -2.03 7.62 -1.40
CA SER A 83 -1.39 7.09 -2.61
C SER A 83 -2.39 6.55 -3.62
N ALA A 84 -3.45 5.86 -3.18
CA ALA A 84 -4.52 5.38 -4.05
C ALA A 84 -5.21 6.55 -4.78
N LYS A 85 -5.54 7.62 -4.03
CA LYS A 85 -6.12 8.84 -4.60
C LYS A 85 -5.19 9.50 -5.63
N GLN A 86 -3.92 9.65 -5.30
CA GLN A 86 -2.92 10.22 -6.20
C GLN A 86 -2.75 9.42 -7.51
N LYS A 87 -2.98 8.12 -7.47
CA LYS A 87 -2.92 7.20 -8.62
C LYS A 87 -4.24 7.03 -9.36
N GLY A 88 -5.33 7.66 -8.92
CA GLY A 88 -6.58 7.71 -9.64
C GLY A 88 -7.76 6.92 -9.04
N ALA A 89 -7.61 6.34 -7.84
CA ALA A 89 -8.76 5.79 -7.13
C ALA A 89 -9.72 6.92 -6.72
N SER A 90 -11.01 6.68 -6.87
CA SER A 90 -12.04 7.64 -6.43
C SER A 90 -12.18 7.66 -4.90
N ASP A 91 -12.65 8.78 -4.36
CA ASP A 91 -12.94 8.89 -2.92
C ASP A 91 -13.99 7.86 -2.46
N GLN A 92 -14.95 7.51 -3.33
CA GLN A 92 -15.94 6.48 -3.06
C GLN A 92 -15.32 5.08 -2.97
N GLN A 93 -14.38 4.74 -3.86
CA GLN A 93 -13.63 3.47 -3.80
C GLN A 93 -12.79 3.40 -2.52
N ILE A 94 -12.07 4.46 -2.19
CA ILE A 94 -11.25 4.54 -0.96
C ILE A 94 -12.13 4.39 0.29
N ALA A 95 -13.26 5.06 0.34
CA ALA A 95 -14.19 4.94 1.46
C ALA A 95 -14.77 3.53 1.59
N ALA A 96 -15.24 2.96 0.48
CA ALA A 96 -15.81 1.60 0.45
C ALA A 96 -14.79 0.53 0.87
N THR A 97 -13.54 0.65 0.42
CA THR A 97 -12.45 -0.27 0.81
C THR A 97 -12.26 -0.33 2.33
N LYS A 98 -12.51 0.76 3.04
CA LYS A 98 -12.35 0.84 4.50
C LYS A 98 -13.52 0.24 5.28
N VAL A 99 -14.71 0.23 4.70
CA VAL A 99 -15.95 -0.14 5.41
C VAL A 99 -16.58 -1.38 4.79
N ASP A 100 -17.11 -1.26 3.57
CA ASP A 100 -17.84 -2.31 2.86
C ASP A 100 -17.61 -2.16 1.35
N PHE A 101 -16.59 -2.83 0.85
CA PHE A 101 -16.25 -2.80 -0.57
C PHE A 101 -17.28 -3.57 -1.43
N GLU A 102 -18.05 -4.49 -0.85
CA GLU A 102 -19.06 -5.25 -1.60
C GLU A 102 -20.16 -4.34 -2.15
N ARG A 103 -20.50 -3.27 -1.41
CA ARG A 103 -21.44 -2.24 -1.83
C ARG A 103 -20.76 -1.06 -2.54
N GLY A 104 -19.44 -1.08 -2.65
CA GLY A 104 -18.66 -0.04 -3.28
C GLY A 104 -18.72 -0.06 -4.81
N PRO A 105 -18.24 1.02 -5.44
CA PRO A 105 -18.21 1.15 -6.91
C PRO A 105 -17.03 0.36 -7.51
N PHE A 106 -17.08 -0.95 -7.36
CA PHE A 106 -16.10 -1.91 -7.85
C PHE A 106 -16.71 -2.88 -8.85
N THR A 107 -15.95 -3.26 -9.85
CA THR A 107 -16.26 -4.41 -10.71
C THR A 107 -16.18 -5.71 -9.89
N GLU A 108 -16.82 -6.78 -10.36
CA GLU A 108 -16.71 -8.09 -9.69
C GLU A 108 -15.27 -8.62 -9.65
N ALA A 109 -14.45 -8.28 -10.65
CA ALA A 109 -13.03 -8.58 -10.64
C ALA A 109 -12.32 -7.89 -9.46
N GLU A 110 -12.51 -6.59 -9.29
CA GLU A 110 -11.91 -5.82 -8.20
C GLU A 110 -12.41 -6.30 -6.82
N LYS A 111 -13.70 -6.62 -6.69
CA LYS A 111 -14.22 -7.24 -5.46
C LYS A 111 -13.58 -8.58 -5.17
N MET A 112 -13.35 -9.41 -6.19
CA MET A 112 -12.70 -10.70 -6.04
C MET A 112 -11.28 -10.57 -5.46
N GLY A 113 -10.51 -9.58 -5.89
CA GLY A 113 -9.19 -9.33 -5.33
C GLY A 113 -9.24 -8.79 -3.89
N LEU A 114 -10.21 -7.94 -3.55
CA LEU A 114 -10.41 -7.48 -2.16
C LEU A 114 -10.86 -8.65 -1.25
N ARG A 115 -11.71 -9.56 -1.75
CA ARG A 115 -12.06 -10.82 -1.05
C ARG A 115 -10.83 -11.71 -0.85
N CYS A 116 -9.90 -11.73 -1.82
CA CYS A 116 -8.63 -12.45 -1.70
C CYS A 116 -7.78 -11.86 -0.56
N ALA A 117 -7.68 -10.55 -0.46
CA ALA A 117 -6.99 -9.88 0.64
C ALA A 117 -7.60 -10.25 2.01
N ASP A 118 -8.93 -10.20 2.14
CA ASP A 118 -9.64 -10.59 3.37
C ASP A 118 -9.41 -12.05 3.76
N ARG A 119 -9.40 -12.96 2.80
CA ARG A 119 -9.12 -14.38 3.02
C ARG A 119 -7.69 -14.62 3.47
N LEU A 120 -6.72 -14.04 2.73
CA LEU A 120 -5.30 -14.16 3.04
C LEU A 120 -4.98 -13.63 4.44
N HIS A 121 -5.62 -12.52 4.84
CA HIS A 121 -5.45 -11.95 6.18
C HIS A 121 -5.90 -12.90 7.28
N ARG A 122 -7.03 -13.60 7.11
CA ARG A 122 -7.50 -14.59 8.08
C ARG A 122 -6.57 -15.80 8.15
N SER A 123 -6.27 -16.36 7.00
CA SER A 123 -5.34 -17.50 6.84
C SER A 123 -4.97 -17.66 5.37
N ALA A 124 -3.69 -17.94 5.08
CA ALA A 124 -3.29 -18.29 3.72
C ALA A 124 -4.05 -19.53 3.18
N GLY A 125 -4.43 -20.45 4.05
CA GLY A 125 -5.23 -21.63 3.71
C GLY A 125 -6.67 -21.32 3.31
N ASP A 126 -7.19 -20.13 3.59
CA ASP A 126 -8.52 -19.67 3.15
C ASP A 126 -8.54 -19.30 1.66
N VAL A 127 -7.37 -19.14 1.04
CA VAL A 127 -7.20 -19.10 -0.43
C VAL A 127 -7.06 -20.55 -0.91
N ASP A 128 -8.11 -21.33 -0.68
CA ASP A 128 -8.21 -22.74 -1.04
C ASP A 128 -8.32 -22.98 -2.56
N ASP A 129 -8.29 -24.24 -2.99
CA ASP A 129 -8.32 -24.59 -4.41
C ASP A 129 -9.59 -24.07 -5.11
N ASP A 130 -10.73 -24.09 -4.43
CA ASP A 130 -11.99 -23.59 -4.97
C ASP A 130 -11.95 -22.08 -5.19
N PHE A 131 -11.42 -21.34 -4.21
CA PHE A 131 -11.29 -19.89 -4.34
C PHE A 131 -10.20 -19.51 -5.35
N TYR A 132 -9.08 -20.23 -5.35
CA TYR A 132 -8.03 -20.05 -6.34
C TYR A 132 -8.53 -20.30 -7.76
N GLY A 133 -9.36 -21.32 -7.96
CA GLY A 133 -10.05 -21.55 -9.24
C GLY A 133 -10.93 -20.38 -9.67
N LYS A 134 -11.65 -19.73 -8.72
CA LYS A 134 -12.43 -18.51 -9.00
C LYS A 134 -11.54 -17.33 -9.38
N LEU A 135 -10.37 -17.17 -8.71
CA LEU A 135 -9.40 -16.15 -9.10
C LEU A 135 -8.92 -16.35 -10.54
N LYS A 136 -8.61 -17.58 -10.94
CA LYS A 136 -8.18 -17.92 -12.31
C LYS A 136 -9.23 -17.64 -13.39
N ASN A 137 -10.50 -17.62 -13.04
CA ASN A 137 -11.58 -17.25 -13.98
C ASN A 137 -11.65 -15.74 -14.24
N VAL A 138 -11.01 -14.94 -13.38
CA VAL A 138 -11.09 -13.45 -13.39
C VAL A 138 -9.74 -12.83 -13.73
N TYR A 139 -8.65 -13.43 -13.27
CA TYR A 139 -7.30 -12.92 -13.38
C TYR A 139 -6.37 -13.91 -14.09
N ASN A 140 -5.42 -13.38 -14.85
CA ASN A 140 -4.30 -14.18 -15.34
C ASN A 140 -3.25 -14.42 -14.24
N ASP A 141 -2.27 -15.29 -14.51
CA ASP A 141 -1.26 -15.68 -13.51
C ASP A 141 -0.43 -14.49 -13.00
N GLN A 142 -0.09 -13.52 -13.86
CA GLN A 142 0.65 -12.31 -13.45
C GLN A 142 -0.17 -11.45 -12.49
N GLN A 143 -1.46 -11.27 -12.78
CA GLN A 143 -2.37 -10.50 -11.93
C GLN A 143 -2.56 -11.18 -10.56
N ILE A 144 -2.68 -12.51 -10.53
CA ILE A 144 -2.79 -13.28 -9.28
C ILE A 144 -1.51 -13.14 -8.45
N ILE A 145 -0.34 -13.23 -9.09
CA ILE A 145 0.94 -13.05 -8.39
C ILE A 145 1.05 -11.64 -7.79
N GLU A 146 0.75 -10.59 -8.57
CA GLU A 146 0.80 -9.21 -8.07
C GLU A 146 -0.21 -8.95 -6.96
N LEU A 147 -1.42 -9.51 -7.06
CA LEU A 147 -2.47 -9.41 -6.06
C LEU A 147 -2.02 -10.03 -4.73
N ILE A 148 -1.60 -11.30 -4.77
CA ILE A 148 -1.21 -12.05 -3.57
C ILE A 148 0.09 -11.46 -2.97
N ALA A 149 1.07 -11.11 -3.80
CA ALA A 149 2.31 -10.49 -3.33
C ALA A 149 2.03 -9.15 -2.63
N THR A 150 1.14 -8.33 -3.18
CA THR A 150 0.73 -7.07 -2.55
C THR A 150 0.04 -7.33 -1.22
N ALA A 151 -0.98 -8.20 -1.18
CA ALA A 151 -1.69 -8.49 0.06
C ALA A 151 -0.76 -9.08 1.14
N ALA A 152 0.10 -10.05 0.79
CA ALA A 152 1.05 -10.67 1.71
C ALA A 152 2.10 -9.69 2.26
N ALA A 153 2.63 -8.79 1.42
CA ALA A 153 3.56 -7.76 1.87
C ALA A 153 2.90 -6.80 2.87
N PHE A 154 1.60 -6.54 2.69
CA PHE A 154 0.84 -5.69 3.60
C PHE A 154 0.32 -6.41 4.85
N GLU A 155 0.66 -7.67 5.07
CA GLU A 155 0.70 -8.29 6.39
C GLU A 155 1.95 -7.86 7.18
N PHE A 156 3.04 -7.57 6.49
CA PHE A 156 4.30 -7.18 7.12
C PHE A 156 4.38 -5.68 7.41
N PHE A 157 4.19 -4.81 6.41
CA PHE A 157 4.49 -3.39 6.55
C PHE A 157 3.67 -2.66 7.63
N PRO A 158 2.33 -2.85 7.76
CA PRO A 158 1.57 -2.22 8.83
C PRO A 158 2.07 -2.63 10.23
N ARG A 159 2.33 -3.93 10.44
CA ARG A 159 2.87 -4.42 11.71
C ARG A 159 4.24 -3.83 12.03
N PHE A 160 5.08 -3.70 11.01
CA PHE A 160 6.42 -3.12 11.15
C PHE A 160 6.35 -1.64 11.60
N VAL A 161 5.53 -0.83 10.95
CA VAL A 161 5.42 0.60 11.27
C VAL A 161 4.78 0.83 12.64
N ASP A 162 3.79 0.03 13.01
CA ASP A 162 3.09 0.14 14.29
C ASP A 162 3.97 -0.35 15.46
N ALA A 163 4.71 -1.45 15.28
CA ALA A 163 5.66 -1.96 16.28
C ALA A 163 6.76 -0.94 16.59
N LEU A 164 7.19 -0.17 15.60
CA LEU A 164 8.16 0.91 15.75
C LEU A 164 7.52 2.23 16.20
N ARG A 165 6.20 2.27 16.40
CA ARG A 165 5.43 3.47 16.80
C ARG A 165 5.69 4.67 15.90
N ILE A 166 5.77 4.44 14.60
CA ILE A 166 6.06 5.49 13.63
C ILE A 166 4.85 6.42 13.56
N SER A 167 5.07 7.71 13.82
CA SER A 167 4.03 8.73 13.74
C SER A 167 3.55 8.94 12.30
N LEU A 168 2.30 9.37 12.14
CA LEU A 168 1.72 9.71 10.83
C LEU A 168 2.64 10.67 10.06
N THR A 169 2.80 10.39 8.78
CA THR A 169 3.50 11.31 7.88
C THR A 169 2.61 12.54 7.68
N PRO A 170 3.12 13.78 7.87
CA PRO A 170 2.37 14.98 7.56
C PRO A 170 1.89 15.00 6.10
N LEU A 171 0.70 15.56 5.86
CA LEU A 171 0.24 15.75 4.49
C LEU A 171 1.16 16.73 3.75
N PRO A 172 1.40 16.53 2.44
CA PRO A 172 2.11 17.49 1.62
C PRO A 172 1.41 18.87 1.64
N GLU A 173 2.18 19.94 1.74
CA GLU A 173 1.64 21.32 1.84
C GLU A 173 0.64 21.67 0.72
N LYS A 174 0.85 21.16 -0.50
CA LYS A 174 -0.06 21.37 -1.64
C LYS A 174 -1.44 20.72 -1.49
N ILE A 175 -1.58 19.72 -0.61
CA ILE A 175 -2.86 19.03 -0.34
C ILE A 175 -3.57 19.69 0.84
N SER A 176 -2.83 20.19 1.81
CA SER A 176 -3.39 20.91 2.97
C SER A 176 -4.02 22.25 2.62
N ALA A 177 -3.55 22.92 1.55
CA ALA A 177 -4.05 24.20 1.10
C ALA A 177 -5.31 24.15 0.19
N GLY A 178 -5.74 22.97 -0.23
CA GLY A 178 -6.87 22.75 -1.15
C GLY A 178 -8.15 22.20 -0.53
N GLN A 179 -8.23 22.10 0.80
CA GLN A 179 -9.43 21.68 1.53
C GLN A 179 -9.84 22.76 2.54
N VAL A 180 -10.30 23.89 2.02
CA VAL A 180 -11.16 24.83 2.76
C VAL A 180 -12.36 25.15 1.89
#